data_6394b0ea6d5154a6478942eeb365dd38
#
_entry.id   6394b0ea6d5154a6478942eeb365dd38
#
_cell.length_a   1.000
_cell.length_b   1.000
_cell.length_c   1.000
_cell.angle_alpha   90.00
_cell.angle_beta   90.00
_cell.angle_gamma   90.00
#
_symmetry.space_group_name_H-M   'P 1'
#
loop_
_entity.id
_entity.type
_entity.pdbx_description
1 polymer ?
#
loop_
_entity_poly.entity_id
_entity_poly.type
_entity_poly.pdbx_seq_one_letter_code
_entity_poly.pdbx_strand_id
1 'polypeptide(L)'
;MTPRYIIRALKQFVFYITLAVLIIATTTLLETSDLESFKKLFFAANWGQLALILAALSALYPAFGYTSRTMEIDGEKHREAILKALSMSNYKLTEQRDNKMIFRGETPGKRLRWLNEDRIEIITHANRIEISGPRKEIVTLVFRITTYTNK
;
A
#
# COMPACT_ATOMS: atom_id res chain seq x y z
N MET A 1 10.10 -8.79 13.29
CA MET A 1 9.06 -8.23 12.38
C MET A 1 8.42 -7.03 13.02
N THR A 2 8.31 -5.91 12.33
CA THR A 2 7.64 -4.72 12.89
C THR A 2 6.13 -4.96 12.96
N PRO A 3 5.42 -4.43 13.97
CA PRO A 3 3.95 -4.57 14.10
C PRO A 3 3.21 -4.17 12.83
N ARG A 4 3.70 -3.18 12.11
CA ARG A 4 3.12 -2.71 10.83
C ARG A 4 3.22 -3.76 9.71
N TYR A 5 4.26 -4.58 9.68
CA TYR A 5 4.39 -5.65 8.69
C TYR A 5 3.25 -6.66 8.82
N ILE A 6 2.98 -7.10 10.06
CA ILE A 6 1.92 -8.07 10.35
C ILE A 6 0.55 -7.49 10.01
N ILE A 7 0.28 -6.23 10.37
CA ILE A 7 -0.99 -5.58 10.06
C ILE A 7 -1.21 -5.48 8.55
N ARG A 8 -0.18 -5.15 7.77
CA ARG A 8 -0.25 -5.09 6.30
C ARG A 8 -0.53 -6.46 5.68
N ALA A 9 0.19 -7.49 6.14
CA ALA A 9 -0.02 -8.85 5.68
C ALA A 9 -1.44 -9.34 6.00
N LEU A 10 -1.94 -9.07 7.21
CA LEU A 10 -3.29 -9.45 7.63
C LEU A 10 -4.37 -8.74 6.80
N LYS A 11 -4.27 -7.43 6.59
CA LYS A 11 -5.20 -6.67 5.74
C LYS A 11 -5.23 -7.22 4.32
N GLN A 12 -4.07 -7.54 3.77
CA GLN A 12 -3.97 -8.10 2.42
C GLN A 12 -4.57 -9.50 2.35
N PHE A 13 -4.38 -10.32 3.38
CA PHE A 13 -5.00 -11.63 3.48
C PHE A 13 -6.52 -11.54 3.49
N VAL A 14 -7.09 -10.69 4.34
CA VAL A 14 -8.55 -10.48 4.41
C VAL A 14 -9.07 -10.00 3.06
N PHE A 15 -8.37 -9.07 2.40
CA PHE A 15 -8.76 -8.60 1.06
C PHE A 15 -8.76 -9.73 0.02
N TYR A 16 -7.72 -10.57 -0.02
CA TYR A 16 -7.63 -11.68 -0.96
C TYR A 16 -8.70 -12.76 -0.69
N ILE A 17 -8.96 -13.09 0.57
CA ILE A 17 -10.02 -14.04 0.92
C ILE A 17 -11.39 -13.49 0.48
N THR A 18 -11.69 -12.23 0.77
CA THR A 18 -12.94 -11.60 0.36
C THR A 18 -13.11 -11.61 -1.16
N LEU A 19 -12.04 -11.27 -1.88
CA LEU A 19 -12.06 -11.31 -3.34
C LEU A 19 -12.26 -12.72 -3.89
N ALA A 20 -11.58 -13.72 -3.32
CA ALA A 20 -11.72 -15.11 -3.72
C ALA A 20 -13.14 -15.64 -3.48
N VAL A 21 -13.71 -15.34 -2.30
CA VAL A 21 -15.11 -15.69 -1.98
C VAL A 21 -16.06 -15.06 -3.00
N LEU A 22 -15.86 -13.77 -3.30
CA LEU A 22 -16.69 -13.03 -4.27
C LEU A 22 -16.62 -13.66 -5.67
N ILE A 23 -15.40 -13.98 -6.15
CA ILE A 23 -15.19 -14.60 -7.47
C ILE A 23 -15.87 -15.98 -7.51
N ILE A 24 -15.60 -16.85 -6.53
CA ILE A 24 -16.17 -18.19 -6.49
C ILE A 24 -17.70 -18.12 -6.39
N ALA A 25 -18.25 -17.26 -5.54
CA ALA A 25 -19.69 -17.08 -5.43
C ALA A 25 -20.30 -16.59 -6.75
N THR A 26 -19.69 -15.62 -7.42
CA THR A 26 -20.19 -15.07 -8.68
C THR A 26 -20.14 -16.10 -9.80
N THR A 27 -19.02 -16.83 -9.95
CA THR A 27 -18.88 -17.87 -10.99
C THR A 27 -19.86 -19.00 -10.75
N THR A 28 -20.00 -19.46 -9.50
CA THR A 28 -20.95 -20.53 -9.15
C THR A 28 -22.41 -20.11 -9.40
N LEU A 29 -22.76 -18.86 -9.10
CA LEU A 29 -24.11 -18.34 -9.39
C LEU A 29 -24.40 -18.25 -10.89
N LEU A 30 -23.40 -17.99 -11.71
CA LEU A 30 -23.56 -17.96 -13.17
C LEU A 30 -23.70 -19.36 -13.78
N GLU A 31 -23.10 -20.36 -13.13
CA GLU A 31 -23.13 -21.76 -13.60
C GLU A 31 -24.35 -22.56 -13.11
N THR A 32 -24.95 -22.11 -12.01
CA THR A 32 -26.04 -22.82 -11.35
C THR A 32 -27.37 -22.05 -11.37
N SER A 33 -28.46 -22.75 -11.68
CA SER A 33 -29.80 -22.16 -11.68
C SER A 33 -30.52 -22.28 -10.33
N ASP A 34 -29.95 -23.04 -9.38
CA ASP A 34 -30.59 -23.31 -8.12
C ASP A 34 -29.63 -23.20 -6.91
N LEU A 35 -30.22 -22.92 -5.74
CA LEU A 35 -29.49 -22.65 -4.50
C LEU A 35 -28.80 -23.91 -3.93
N GLU A 36 -29.36 -25.12 -4.18
CA GLU A 36 -28.78 -26.36 -3.67
C GLU A 36 -27.48 -26.71 -4.42
N SER A 37 -27.50 -26.62 -5.73
CA SER A 37 -26.30 -26.76 -6.57
C SER A 37 -25.23 -25.73 -6.24
N PHE A 38 -25.63 -24.47 -6.03
CA PHE A 38 -24.72 -23.40 -5.55
C PHE A 38 -24.01 -23.81 -4.26
N LYS A 39 -24.77 -24.20 -3.22
CA LYS A 39 -24.17 -24.59 -1.93
C LYS A 39 -23.21 -25.78 -2.12
N LYS A 40 -23.59 -26.80 -2.89
CA LYS A 40 -22.80 -28.00 -3.13
C LYS A 40 -21.43 -27.65 -3.76
N LEU A 41 -21.44 -26.87 -4.82
CA LEU A 41 -20.21 -26.44 -5.52
C LEU A 41 -19.36 -25.49 -4.67
N PHE A 42 -19.99 -24.52 -4.00
CA PHE A 42 -19.29 -23.54 -3.17
C PHE A 42 -18.56 -24.22 -2.00
N PHE A 43 -19.19 -25.15 -1.30
CA PHE A 43 -18.56 -25.86 -0.19
C PHE A 43 -17.63 -27.01 -0.63
N ALA A 44 -17.74 -27.48 -1.88
CA ALA A 44 -16.80 -28.44 -2.46
C ALA A 44 -15.44 -27.80 -2.83
N ALA A 45 -15.35 -26.48 -2.90
CA ALA A 45 -14.10 -25.81 -3.17
C ALA A 45 -13.06 -26.11 -2.09
N ASN A 46 -11.80 -26.29 -2.50
CA ASN A 46 -10.72 -26.61 -1.57
C ASN A 46 -10.21 -25.35 -0.83
N TRP A 47 -11.05 -24.85 0.07
CA TRP A 47 -10.80 -23.63 0.83
C TRP A 47 -9.50 -23.67 1.64
N GLY A 48 -9.09 -24.84 2.15
CA GLY A 48 -7.86 -24.98 2.92
C GLY A 48 -6.62 -24.70 2.10
N GLN A 49 -6.50 -25.25 0.90
CA GLN A 49 -5.38 -24.99 0.00
C GLN A 49 -5.38 -23.54 -0.49
N LEU A 50 -6.54 -23.00 -0.85
CA LEU A 50 -6.68 -21.62 -1.27
C LEU A 50 -6.23 -20.66 -0.16
N ALA A 51 -6.71 -20.86 1.06
CA ALA A 51 -6.34 -20.04 2.21
C ALA A 51 -4.83 -20.08 2.48
N LEU A 52 -4.19 -21.25 2.36
CA LEU A 52 -2.75 -21.40 2.53
C LEU A 52 -1.96 -20.59 1.48
N ILE A 53 -2.34 -20.68 0.21
CA ILE A 53 -1.72 -19.92 -0.88
C ILE A 53 -1.88 -18.42 -0.66
N LEU A 54 -3.10 -17.97 -0.32
CA LEU A 54 -3.38 -16.57 -0.07
C LEU A 54 -2.64 -16.04 1.18
N ALA A 55 -2.47 -16.86 2.21
CA ALA A 55 -1.66 -16.52 3.39
C ALA A 55 -0.18 -16.33 3.02
N ALA A 56 0.38 -17.22 2.22
CA ALA A 56 1.76 -17.11 1.75
C ALA A 56 1.98 -15.85 0.90
N LEU A 57 1.09 -15.57 -0.06
CA LEU A 57 1.13 -14.35 -0.87
C LEU A 57 1.00 -13.08 -0.01
N SER A 58 0.11 -13.11 0.97
CA SER A 58 -0.11 -11.98 1.88
C SER A 58 1.09 -11.72 2.80
N ALA A 59 1.79 -12.78 3.22
CA ALA A 59 3.01 -12.66 4.00
C ALA A 59 4.15 -12.03 3.20
N LEU A 60 4.24 -12.26 1.90
CA LEU A 60 5.24 -11.66 1.01
C LEU A 60 4.90 -10.21 0.61
N TYR A 61 3.63 -9.84 0.60
CA TYR A 61 3.17 -8.56 0.12
C TYR A 61 3.87 -7.33 0.73
N PRO A 62 4.07 -7.21 2.07
CA PRO A 62 4.73 -6.05 2.63
C PRO A 62 6.20 -5.89 2.20
N ALA A 63 6.90 -7.00 1.91
CA ALA A 63 8.28 -6.96 1.45
C ALA A 63 8.42 -6.39 0.03
N PHE A 64 7.47 -6.70 -0.86
CA PHE A 64 7.48 -6.24 -2.24
C PHE A 64 6.72 -4.93 -2.46
N GLY A 65 5.66 -4.70 -1.68
CA GLY A 65 4.77 -3.56 -1.82
C GLY A 65 5.28 -2.26 -1.20
N TYR A 66 6.27 -2.33 -0.28
CA TYR A 66 6.78 -1.18 0.45
C TYR A 66 8.30 -1.10 0.34
N THR A 67 8.81 0.14 0.41
CA THR A 67 10.25 0.39 0.35
C THR A 67 10.61 1.65 1.12
N SER A 68 11.89 1.75 1.50
CA SER A 68 12.52 2.97 1.96
C SER A 68 13.63 3.35 0.98
N ARG A 69 13.82 4.64 0.74
CA ARG A 69 14.88 5.21 -0.10
C ARG A 69 15.51 6.39 0.62
N THR A 70 16.82 6.43 0.60
CA THR A 70 17.61 7.55 1.10
C THR A 70 18.02 8.42 -0.09
N MET A 71 17.89 9.74 0.07
CA MET A 71 18.39 10.74 -0.88
C MET A 71 19.37 11.65 -0.15
N GLU A 72 20.51 11.92 -0.76
CA GLU A 72 21.54 12.82 -0.23
C GLU A 72 21.19 14.27 -0.59
N ILE A 73 20.16 14.80 0.04
CA ILE A 73 19.71 16.19 -0.11
C ILE A 73 19.41 16.76 1.27
N ASP A 74 19.69 18.06 1.44
CA ASP A 74 19.29 18.80 2.62
C ASP A 74 17.77 19.01 2.62
N GLY A 75 17.08 18.32 3.51
CA GLY A 75 15.62 18.32 3.58
C GLY A 75 15.02 19.67 3.98
N GLU A 76 15.73 20.47 4.77
CA GLU A 76 15.26 21.82 5.16
C GLU A 76 15.40 22.80 3.99
N LYS A 77 16.54 22.78 3.32
CA LYS A 77 16.79 23.63 2.14
C LYS A 77 15.83 23.33 0.99
N HIS A 78 15.47 22.05 0.79
CA HIS A 78 14.62 21.63 -0.32
C HIS A 78 13.18 21.31 0.12
N ARG A 79 12.77 21.78 1.30
CA ARG A 79 11.45 21.50 1.87
C ARG A 79 10.30 21.84 0.93
N GLU A 80 10.35 23.01 0.28
CA GLU A 80 9.31 23.43 -0.66
C GLU A 80 9.22 22.51 -1.87
N ALA A 81 10.36 22.06 -2.42
CA ALA A 81 10.41 21.12 -3.52
C ALA A 81 9.78 19.75 -3.13
N ILE A 82 10.10 19.29 -1.91
CA ILE A 82 9.53 18.05 -1.34
C ILE A 82 8.01 18.18 -1.20
N LEU A 83 7.51 19.25 -0.59
CA LEU A 83 6.07 19.49 -0.41
C LEU A 83 5.35 19.59 -1.75
N LYS A 84 5.93 20.28 -2.74
CA LYS A 84 5.40 20.39 -4.09
C LYS A 84 5.32 19.03 -4.79
N ALA A 85 6.36 18.22 -4.72
CA ALA A 85 6.37 16.87 -5.30
C ALA A 85 5.27 15.98 -4.71
N LEU A 86 5.02 16.07 -3.41
CA LEU A 86 3.98 15.32 -2.71
C LEU A 86 2.58 15.82 -3.06
N SER A 87 2.34 17.14 -3.09
CA SER A 87 1.05 17.70 -3.47
C SER A 87 0.68 17.33 -4.91
N MET A 88 1.63 17.42 -5.85
CA MET A 88 1.43 16.97 -7.25
C MET A 88 1.20 15.45 -7.38
N SER A 89 1.52 14.70 -6.34
CA SER A 89 1.23 13.28 -6.24
C SER A 89 -0.06 13.00 -5.47
N ASN A 90 -0.89 14.01 -5.20
CA ASN A 90 -2.13 13.95 -4.40
C ASN A 90 -1.89 13.36 -3.00
N TYR A 91 -0.83 13.83 -2.34
CA TYR A 91 -0.54 13.56 -0.94
C TYR A 91 -0.63 14.84 -0.13
N LYS A 92 -1.29 14.75 1.02
CA LYS A 92 -1.45 15.85 1.97
C LYS A 92 -0.66 15.55 3.24
N LEU A 93 0.02 16.57 3.77
CA LEU A 93 0.68 16.52 5.07
C LEU A 93 -0.39 16.31 6.16
N THR A 94 -0.23 15.27 6.95
CA THR A 94 -1.17 14.92 8.03
C THR A 94 -0.57 15.16 9.39
N GLU A 95 0.73 14.93 9.54
CA GLU A 95 1.42 15.06 10.81
C GLU A 95 2.86 15.53 10.55
N GLN A 96 3.33 16.45 11.38
CA GLN A 96 4.72 16.88 11.38
C GLN A 96 5.22 16.94 12.82
N ARG A 97 6.34 16.30 13.08
CA ARG A 97 7.04 16.32 14.38
C ARG A 97 8.53 16.39 14.12
N ASP A 98 9.18 17.39 14.69
CA ASP A 98 10.62 17.61 14.57
C ASP A 98 11.13 17.34 13.14
N ASN A 99 11.91 16.29 12.98
CA ASN A 99 12.52 15.87 11.71
C ASN A 99 11.66 14.88 10.89
N LYS A 100 10.41 14.63 11.29
CA LYS A 100 9.53 13.63 10.63
C LYS A 100 8.27 14.28 10.09
N MET A 101 8.01 14.05 8.81
CA MET A 101 6.76 14.43 8.14
C MET A 101 5.99 13.19 7.68
N ILE A 102 4.68 13.19 7.87
CA ILE A 102 3.79 12.10 7.50
C ILE A 102 2.75 12.63 6.54
N PHE A 103 2.65 11.96 5.41
CA PHE A 103 1.71 12.29 4.35
C PHE A 103 0.75 11.14 4.11
N ARG A 104 -0.49 11.48 3.73
CA ARG A 104 -1.51 10.52 3.33
C ARG A 104 -2.16 10.94 2.02
N GLY A 105 -2.68 9.97 1.29
CA GLY A 105 -3.43 10.21 0.07
C GLY A 105 -4.60 11.17 0.31
N GLU A 106 -4.74 12.15 -0.54
CA GLU A 106 -5.78 13.18 -0.42
C GLU A 106 -7.16 12.62 -0.73
N THR A 107 -7.25 11.72 -1.71
CA THR A 107 -8.53 11.16 -2.17
C THR A 107 -8.85 9.82 -1.51
N PRO A 108 -10.14 9.52 -1.23
CA PRO A 108 -10.56 8.22 -0.71
C PRO A 108 -10.14 7.05 -1.61
N GLY A 109 -10.22 7.20 -2.93
CA GLY A 109 -9.80 6.17 -3.89
C GLY A 109 -8.31 5.85 -3.81
N LYS A 110 -7.46 6.85 -3.54
CA LYS A 110 -6.03 6.64 -3.32
C LYS A 110 -5.76 5.85 -2.04
N ARG A 111 -6.48 6.17 -0.97
CA ARG A 111 -6.39 5.45 0.31
C ARG A 111 -6.88 4.00 0.18
N LEU A 112 -8.00 3.79 -0.53
CA LEU A 112 -8.57 2.47 -0.74
C LEU A 112 -7.63 1.56 -1.55
N ARG A 113 -6.97 2.09 -2.59
CA ARG A 113 -5.98 1.34 -3.39
C ARG A 113 -4.90 0.67 -2.54
N TRP A 114 -4.52 1.29 -1.43
CA TRP A 114 -3.50 0.80 -0.50
C TRP A 114 -4.10 0.24 0.80
N LEU A 115 -5.40 -0.06 0.83
CA LEU A 115 -6.11 -0.52 2.03
C LEU A 115 -5.84 0.36 3.25
N ASN A 116 -5.84 1.69 3.05
CA ASN A 116 -5.44 2.71 4.05
C ASN A 116 -3.98 2.63 4.52
N GLU A 117 -3.11 1.92 3.81
CA GLU A 117 -1.66 1.88 4.04
C GLU A 117 -0.89 2.79 3.06
N ASP A 118 -1.54 3.87 2.62
CA ASP A 118 -1.04 4.89 1.70
C ASP A 118 -0.04 5.88 2.34
N ARG A 119 0.32 5.65 3.59
CA ARG A 119 1.18 6.53 4.38
C ARG A 119 2.59 6.61 3.79
N ILE A 120 3.04 7.85 3.56
CA ILE A 120 4.44 8.18 3.23
C ILE A 120 5.04 8.88 4.43
N GLU A 121 6.20 8.39 4.87
CA GLU A 121 6.99 9.00 5.93
C GLU A 121 8.26 9.55 5.34
N ILE A 122 8.57 10.80 5.67
CA ILE A 122 9.84 11.45 5.35
C ILE A 122 10.52 11.81 6.65
N ILE A 123 11.75 11.33 6.82
CA ILE A 123 12.61 11.66 7.96
C ILE A 123 13.77 12.48 7.42
N THR A 124 13.90 13.69 7.94
CA THR A 124 14.99 14.61 7.58
C THR A 124 16.17 14.42 8.53
N HIS A 125 17.34 14.24 7.98
CA HIS A 125 18.62 14.26 8.67
C HIS A 125 19.44 15.44 8.11
N ALA A 126 20.55 15.81 8.71
CA ALA A 126 21.32 17.01 8.35
C ALA A 126 21.58 17.18 6.84
N ASN A 127 22.04 16.11 6.15
CA ASN A 127 22.36 16.16 4.71
C ASN A 127 21.67 15.07 3.89
N ARG A 128 20.65 14.43 4.45
CA ARG A 128 19.92 13.36 3.77
C ARG A 128 18.48 13.30 4.24
N ILE A 129 17.62 12.83 3.36
CA ILE A 129 16.25 12.47 3.72
C ILE A 129 16.03 10.98 3.49
N GLU A 130 15.24 10.37 4.34
CA GLU A 130 14.75 9.00 4.17
C GLU A 130 13.26 9.06 3.88
N ILE A 131 12.85 8.46 2.75
CA ILE A 131 11.46 8.44 2.30
C ILE A 131 10.99 6.99 2.32
N SER A 132 9.94 6.69 3.07
CA SER A 132 9.37 5.34 3.19
C SER A 132 7.87 5.33 2.91
N GLY A 133 7.41 4.26 2.23
CA GLY A 133 6.01 4.11 1.86
C GLY A 133 5.78 3.06 0.78
N PRO A 134 4.62 3.08 0.10
CA PRO A 134 4.32 2.19 -1.01
C PRO A 134 5.35 2.34 -2.14
N ARG A 135 5.95 1.23 -2.57
CA ARG A 135 7.09 1.20 -3.50
C ARG A 135 6.87 2.01 -4.76
N LYS A 136 5.70 1.84 -5.40
CA LYS A 136 5.36 2.57 -6.64
C LYS A 136 5.34 4.08 -6.43
N GLU A 137 4.79 4.53 -5.31
CA GLU A 137 4.71 5.97 -4.98
C GLU A 137 6.10 6.52 -4.65
N ILE A 138 6.91 5.78 -3.89
CA ILE A 138 8.27 6.21 -3.52
C ILE A 138 9.14 6.39 -4.75
N VAL A 139 9.11 5.47 -5.72
CA VAL A 139 9.89 5.60 -6.96
C VAL A 139 9.50 6.87 -7.73
N THR A 140 8.20 7.13 -7.85
CA THR A 140 7.70 8.35 -8.52
C THR A 140 8.09 9.63 -7.77
N LEU A 141 7.99 9.61 -6.44
CA LEU A 141 8.33 10.77 -5.61
C LEU A 141 9.83 11.08 -5.66
N VAL A 142 10.69 10.08 -5.54
CA VAL A 142 12.14 10.25 -5.66
C VAL A 142 12.49 10.93 -6.97
N PHE A 143 11.93 10.44 -8.08
CA PHE A 143 12.14 11.06 -9.40
C PHE A 143 11.68 12.53 -9.45
N ARG A 144 10.49 12.84 -8.92
CA ARG A 144 9.97 14.21 -8.90
C ARG A 144 10.81 15.12 -8.01
N ILE A 145 11.17 14.69 -6.81
CA ILE A 145 12.00 15.47 -5.89
C ILE A 145 13.33 15.79 -6.57
N THR A 146 14.02 14.81 -7.15
CA THR A 146 15.28 15.02 -7.88
C THR A 146 15.12 16.04 -9.01
N THR A 147 14.01 15.99 -9.75
CA THR A 147 13.73 16.95 -10.83
C THR A 147 13.55 18.40 -10.31
N TYR A 148 12.98 18.55 -9.11
CA TYR A 148 12.77 19.89 -8.52
C TYR A 148 13.97 20.42 -7.73
N THR A 149 14.86 19.55 -7.27
CA THR A 149 16.08 19.95 -6.54
C THR A 149 17.25 20.29 -7.46
N ASN A 150 17.23 19.81 -8.71
CA ASN A 150 18.27 20.08 -9.71
C ASN A 150 17.95 21.29 -10.60
N LYS A 151 16.92 22.06 -10.29
CA LYS A 151 16.60 23.36 -10.91
C LYS A 151 17.03 24.51 -10.02
#